data_7ecd086d6730d055fa71d3fb421b7a64
#
_entry.id   7ecd086d6730d055fa71d3fb421b7a64
#
_cell.length_a   1.000
_cell.length_b   1.000
_cell.length_c   1.000
_cell.angle_alpha   90.00
_cell.angle_beta   90.00
_cell.angle_gamma   90.00
#
_symmetry.space_group_name_H-M   'P 1'
#
loop_
_entity.id
_entity.type
_entity.pdbx_description
1 polymer ?
#
loop_
_entity_poly.entity_id
_entity_poly.type
_entity_poly.pdbx_seq_one_letter_code
_entity_poly.pdbx_strand_id
1 'polypeptide(L)'
;TAIELSQTTNQNWVVIDTDGNIGWFPYADVPSRSWENMFETPYWLPLPGDGSAEWDENPIPKAELPQMQNPTNDFVATANQDMSGALADGDPTNDGYTPLQTVFMAPGVRHTRIVELIEADTGDHTVETNQAIQGDDHIWLAEELLPEMLNILDQNADDLSSGAEDVRATLENWNYTCPTGLQGIDPESDPVSDADVLAEATGCSAFHVLFYTTLANTFDDEL
;
A
#
# COMPACT_ATOMS: atom_id res chain seq x y z
N THR A 1 -4.07 6.04 -28.78
CA THR A 1 -5.23 5.99 -27.86
C THR A 1 -5.36 7.33 -27.11
N ALA A 2 -6.49 7.57 -26.40
CA ALA A 2 -6.68 8.78 -25.59
C ALA A 2 -5.62 8.90 -24.47
N ILE A 3 -5.21 7.78 -23.89
CA ILE A 3 -4.17 7.72 -22.83
C ILE A 3 -2.81 8.18 -23.39
N GLU A 4 -2.40 7.73 -24.56
CA GLU A 4 -1.15 8.15 -25.21
C GLU A 4 -1.15 9.66 -25.55
N LEU A 5 -2.33 10.22 -25.79
CA LEU A 5 -2.50 11.63 -26.11
C LEU A 5 -2.66 12.51 -24.87
N SER A 6 -2.82 11.93 -23.68
CA SER A 6 -3.10 12.70 -22.47
C SER A 6 -1.96 13.61 -22.04
N GLN A 7 -0.70 13.24 -22.34
CA GLN A 7 0.52 14.01 -22.04
C GLN A 7 0.55 14.56 -20.60
N THR A 8 0.02 13.76 -19.66
CA THR A 8 -0.03 14.15 -18.25
C THR A 8 1.22 13.68 -17.53
N THR A 9 1.30 13.98 -16.24
CA THR A 9 2.26 13.31 -15.33
C THR A 9 2.01 11.80 -15.29
N ASN A 10 2.98 11.04 -14.85
CA ASN A 10 2.84 9.58 -14.67
C ASN A 10 1.60 9.25 -13.85
N GLN A 11 0.73 8.40 -14.36
CA GLN A 11 -0.57 8.07 -13.77
C GLN A 11 -0.95 6.62 -14.04
N ASN A 12 -1.68 6.04 -13.09
CA ASN A 12 -2.47 4.85 -13.31
C ASN A 12 -3.86 5.24 -13.82
N TRP A 13 -4.20 4.79 -15.01
CA TRP A 13 -5.52 4.98 -15.59
C TRP A 13 -6.37 3.74 -15.35
N VAL A 14 -7.41 3.86 -14.55
CA VAL A 14 -8.48 2.87 -14.47
C VAL A 14 -9.63 3.39 -15.32
N VAL A 15 -10.07 2.61 -16.26
CA VAL A 15 -11.06 3.01 -17.27
C VAL A 15 -12.20 2.02 -17.39
N ILE A 16 -13.37 2.53 -17.74
CA ILE A 16 -14.54 1.77 -18.15
C ILE A 16 -15.10 2.41 -19.41
N ASP A 17 -15.59 1.59 -20.34
CA ASP A 17 -16.28 2.07 -21.54
C ASP A 17 -17.79 1.76 -21.51
N THR A 18 -18.50 2.24 -22.52
CA THR A 18 -19.96 2.06 -22.62
C THR A 18 -20.38 0.61 -22.98
N ASP A 19 -19.45 -0.20 -23.40
CA ASP A 19 -19.68 -1.62 -23.71
C ASP A 19 -19.41 -2.52 -22.47
N GLY A 20 -19.01 -1.88 -21.33
CA GLY A 20 -18.74 -2.57 -20.07
C GLY A 20 -17.32 -3.12 -19.97
N ASN A 21 -16.42 -2.76 -20.89
CA ASN A 21 -15.03 -3.14 -20.72
C ASN A 21 -14.37 -2.30 -19.65
N ILE A 22 -13.59 -2.95 -18.81
CA ILE A 22 -12.78 -2.31 -17.76
C ILE A 22 -11.29 -2.55 -18.02
N GLY A 23 -10.44 -1.66 -17.54
CA GLY A 23 -9.01 -1.86 -17.69
C GLY A 23 -8.16 -0.94 -16.83
N TRP A 24 -6.92 -1.36 -16.66
CA TRP A 24 -5.85 -0.57 -16.06
C TRP A 24 -4.72 -0.41 -17.07
N PHE A 25 -4.29 0.84 -17.22
CA PHE A 25 -3.22 1.22 -18.14
C PHE A 25 -2.32 2.25 -17.45
N PRO A 26 -1.04 1.95 -17.23
CA PRO A 26 -0.10 2.96 -16.74
C PRO A 26 0.22 3.95 -17.86
N TYR A 27 0.33 5.22 -17.51
CA TYR A 27 0.94 6.22 -18.34
C TYR A 27 2.25 6.66 -17.70
N ALA A 28 3.36 6.22 -18.28
CA ALA A 28 4.69 6.57 -17.83
C ALA A 28 5.67 6.52 -19.00
N ASP A 29 6.66 7.40 -19.02
CA ASP A 29 7.83 7.25 -19.87
C ASP A 29 8.90 6.55 -19.05
N VAL A 30 8.95 5.23 -19.18
CA VAL A 30 9.90 4.37 -18.45
C VAL A 30 11.18 4.28 -19.27
N PRO A 31 12.33 4.71 -18.73
CA PRO A 31 13.59 4.64 -19.45
C PRO A 31 14.00 3.19 -19.76
N SER A 32 14.43 2.94 -20.97
CA SER A 32 15.18 1.72 -21.29
C SER A 32 16.62 1.83 -20.79
N ARG A 33 17.19 0.73 -20.33
CA ARG A 33 18.54 0.64 -19.74
C ARG A 33 19.23 -0.63 -20.22
N SER A 34 20.09 -0.50 -21.22
CA SER A 34 20.83 -1.65 -21.76
C SER A 34 21.93 -2.18 -20.82
N TRP A 35 22.29 -1.36 -19.83
CA TRP A 35 23.30 -1.68 -18.81
C TRP A 35 22.71 -2.35 -17.56
N GLU A 36 21.41 -2.44 -17.47
CA GLU A 36 20.73 -2.85 -16.24
C GLU A 36 21.14 -4.25 -15.79
N ASN A 37 21.75 -4.29 -14.63
CA ASN A 37 21.93 -5.49 -13.83
C ASN A 37 21.52 -5.13 -12.40
N MET A 38 20.34 -5.59 -12.01
CA MET A 38 19.70 -5.22 -10.75
C MET A 38 20.53 -5.59 -9.52
N PHE A 39 21.43 -6.57 -9.62
CA PHE A 39 22.28 -6.98 -8.51
C PHE A 39 23.61 -6.26 -8.44
N GLU A 40 24.18 -5.88 -9.60
CA GLU A 40 25.50 -5.24 -9.66
C GLU A 40 25.41 -3.72 -9.70
N THR A 41 24.40 -3.18 -10.40
CA THR A 41 24.20 -1.73 -10.56
C THR A 41 22.71 -1.42 -10.51
N PRO A 42 22.11 -1.50 -9.32
CA PRO A 42 20.68 -1.27 -9.16
C PRO A 42 20.30 0.18 -9.48
N TYR A 43 19.36 0.39 -10.40
CA TYR A 43 18.99 1.73 -10.87
C TYR A 43 18.26 2.59 -9.82
N TRP A 44 17.88 2.01 -8.70
CA TRP A 44 17.28 2.72 -7.56
C TRP A 44 18.30 3.20 -6.52
N LEU A 45 19.58 2.92 -6.74
CA LEU A 45 20.69 3.44 -5.96
C LEU A 45 21.46 4.51 -6.75
N PRO A 46 22.35 5.30 -6.11
CA PRO A 46 23.20 6.22 -6.83
C PRO A 46 24.03 5.52 -7.91
N LEU A 47 23.90 5.96 -9.13
CA LEU A 47 24.57 5.38 -10.30
C LEU A 47 25.94 6.02 -10.53
N PRO A 48 26.90 5.33 -11.19
CA PRO A 48 28.16 5.92 -11.64
C PRO A 48 27.93 7.13 -12.55
N GLY A 49 28.67 8.21 -12.31
CA GLY A 49 28.58 9.43 -13.13
C GLY A 49 29.59 9.48 -14.28
N ASP A 50 30.08 8.34 -14.73
CA ASP A 50 31.11 8.21 -15.77
C ASP A 50 30.56 7.88 -17.18
N GLY A 51 29.24 7.86 -17.32
CA GLY A 51 28.54 7.56 -18.56
C GLY A 51 28.28 6.06 -18.80
N SER A 52 28.61 5.18 -17.85
CA SER A 52 28.35 3.74 -17.97
C SER A 52 26.92 3.32 -17.64
N ALA A 53 26.14 4.21 -17.02
CA ALA A 53 24.78 3.95 -16.54
C ALA A 53 23.79 5.02 -17.02
N GLU A 54 23.80 5.30 -18.31
CA GLU A 54 22.88 6.27 -18.93
C GLU A 54 21.60 5.59 -19.44
N TRP A 55 20.55 6.35 -19.55
CA TRP A 55 19.32 5.89 -20.21
C TRP A 55 19.54 5.74 -21.70
N ASP A 56 18.92 4.73 -22.30
CA ASP A 56 18.88 4.60 -23.75
C ASP A 56 18.07 5.76 -24.37
N GLU A 57 18.28 6.04 -25.67
CA GLU A 57 17.63 7.18 -26.34
C GLU A 57 16.10 7.11 -26.35
N ASN A 58 15.53 5.91 -26.32
CA ASN A 58 14.10 5.71 -26.39
C ASN A 58 13.56 5.07 -25.10
N PRO A 59 12.43 5.54 -24.59
CA PRO A 59 11.75 4.85 -23.51
C PRO A 59 11.19 3.52 -24.00
N ILE A 60 10.85 2.67 -23.06
CA ILE A 60 10.18 1.42 -23.34
C ILE A 60 8.85 1.68 -24.01
N PRO A 61 8.53 0.96 -25.08
CA PRO A 61 7.24 1.08 -25.74
C PRO A 61 6.09 0.86 -24.75
N LYS A 62 5.11 1.76 -24.76
CA LYS A 62 3.98 1.68 -23.81
C LYS A 62 3.19 0.37 -23.91
N ALA A 63 3.19 -0.27 -25.06
CA ALA A 63 2.57 -1.58 -25.26
C ALA A 63 3.30 -2.73 -24.52
N GLU A 64 4.54 -2.50 -24.11
CA GLU A 64 5.35 -3.45 -23.35
C GLU A 64 5.28 -3.22 -21.83
N LEU A 65 4.63 -2.12 -21.40
CA LEU A 65 4.37 -1.89 -19.97
C LEU A 65 3.24 -2.79 -19.47
N PRO A 66 3.25 -3.15 -18.18
CA PRO A 66 2.16 -3.91 -17.57
C PRO A 66 0.83 -3.21 -17.83
N GLN A 67 -0.18 -3.96 -18.21
CA GLN A 67 -1.55 -3.45 -18.40
C GLN A 67 -2.55 -4.59 -18.24
N MET A 68 -3.78 -4.23 -17.92
CA MET A 68 -4.84 -5.18 -17.66
C MET A 68 -6.10 -4.75 -18.41
N GLN A 69 -6.80 -5.69 -19.02
CA GLN A 69 -8.08 -5.46 -19.68
C GLN A 69 -9.02 -6.63 -19.42
N ASN A 70 -10.24 -6.35 -18.98
CA ASN A 70 -11.28 -7.31 -18.68
C ASN A 70 -10.76 -8.48 -17.83
N PRO A 71 -10.23 -8.23 -16.62
CA PRO A 71 -9.72 -9.28 -15.76
C PRO A 71 -10.85 -10.24 -15.35
N THR A 72 -10.48 -11.47 -15.07
CA THR A 72 -11.45 -12.54 -14.77
C THR A 72 -12.23 -12.38 -13.47
N ASN A 73 -11.75 -11.52 -12.58
CA ASN A 73 -12.41 -11.14 -11.34
C ASN A 73 -13.38 -9.95 -11.47
N ASP A 74 -13.58 -9.46 -12.71
CA ASP A 74 -14.54 -8.41 -13.07
C ASP A 74 -14.36 -7.05 -12.35
N PHE A 75 -13.22 -6.80 -11.75
CA PHE A 75 -12.88 -5.47 -11.18
C PHE A 75 -11.40 -5.12 -11.36
N VAL A 76 -11.09 -3.85 -11.18
CA VAL A 76 -9.72 -3.32 -11.17
C VAL A 76 -9.55 -2.43 -9.94
N ALA A 77 -8.52 -2.71 -9.13
CA ALA A 77 -8.15 -1.90 -7.99
C ALA A 77 -6.67 -1.54 -8.03
N THR A 78 -6.34 -0.29 -7.74
CA THR A 78 -4.95 0.17 -7.61
C THR A 78 -4.77 0.98 -6.34
N ALA A 79 -3.74 0.65 -5.56
CA ALA A 79 -3.38 1.33 -4.32
C ALA A 79 -1.86 1.55 -4.20
N ASN A 80 -1.21 1.85 -5.33
CA ASN A 80 0.24 2.00 -5.48
C ASN A 80 1.05 0.70 -5.23
N GLN A 81 0.38 -0.45 -5.17
CA GLN A 81 1.05 -1.74 -5.12
C GLN A 81 1.65 -2.10 -6.49
N ASP A 82 2.46 -3.13 -6.51
CA ASP A 82 2.94 -3.72 -7.75
C ASP A 82 1.80 -4.38 -8.53
N MET A 83 1.42 -3.77 -9.64
CA MET A 83 0.36 -4.27 -10.52
C MET A 83 0.87 -5.33 -11.50
N SER A 84 2.18 -5.50 -11.63
CA SER A 84 2.79 -6.51 -12.51
C SER A 84 2.91 -7.88 -11.81
N GLY A 85 2.98 -7.89 -10.48
CA GLY A 85 3.28 -9.06 -9.69
C GLY A 85 4.77 -9.39 -9.59
N ALA A 86 5.63 -8.62 -10.25
CA ALA A 86 7.07 -8.89 -10.34
C ALA A 86 7.80 -8.88 -8.98
N LEU A 87 7.18 -8.29 -7.94
CA LEU A 87 7.73 -8.27 -6.57
C LEU A 87 7.07 -9.30 -5.65
N ALA A 88 6.13 -10.10 -6.15
CA ALA A 88 5.30 -10.96 -5.30
C ALA A 88 6.10 -12.07 -4.61
N ASP A 89 7.15 -12.58 -5.25
CA ASP A 89 8.03 -13.62 -4.70
C ASP A 89 9.36 -13.07 -4.13
N GLY A 90 9.53 -11.75 -4.18
CA GLY A 90 10.73 -11.06 -3.72
C GLY A 90 11.88 -11.04 -4.74
N ASP A 91 11.70 -11.60 -5.94
CA ASP A 91 12.69 -11.56 -7.03
C ASP A 91 12.14 -10.86 -8.28
N PRO A 92 12.39 -9.57 -8.43
CA PRO A 92 11.86 -8.79 -9.55
C PRO A 92 12.47 -9.16 -10.91
N THR A 93 13.36 -10.15 -10.98
CA THR A 93 14.14 -10.48 -12.19
C THR A 93 13.64 -11.73 -12.91
N ASN A 94 12.79 -12.54 -12.28
CA ASN A 94 12.44 -13.88 -12.78
C ASN A 94 11.13 -13.96 -13.56
N ASP A 95 10.27 -12.94 -13.51
CA ASP A 95 8.94 -12.95 -14.13
C ASP A 95 8.92 -12.62 -15.64
N GLY A 96 10.07 -12.49 -16.24
CA GLY A 96 10.18 -12.12 -17.65
C GLY A 96 9.68 -10.69 -17.95
N TYR A 97 9.37 -9.94 -16.94
CA TYR A 97 8.94 -8.56 -17.03
C TYR A 97 10.18 -7.66 -16.96
N THR A 98 10.69 -7.33 -18.09
CA THR A 98 11.65 -6.24 -18.22
C THR A 98 10.96 -5.11 -18.95
N PRO A 99 10.97 -3.96 -18.36
CA PRO A 99 11.71 -3.52 -17.21
C PRO A 99 10.78 -3.30 -16.01
N LEU A 100 11.26 -3.65 -14.87
CA LEU A 100 10.67 -3.21 -13.63
C LEU A 100 10.61 -1.68 -13.59
N GLN A 101 9.42 -1.13 -13.37
CA GLN A 101 9.23 0.32 -13.35
C GLN A 101 9.85 0.97 -12.13
N THR A 102 9.76 0.30 -10.99
CA THR A 102 10.32 0.71 -9.70
C THR A 102 10.26 -0.44 -8.71
N VAL A 103 11.16 -0.43 -7.73
CA VAL A 103 11.09 -1.27 -6.53
C VAL A 103 10.40 -0.56 -5.36
N PHE A 104 10.10 0.74 -5.51
CA PHE A 104 9.42 1.55 -4.50
C PHE A 104 7.90 1.53 -4.72
N MET A 105 7.31 0.37 -4.46
CA MET A 105 5.87 0.18 -4.50
C MET A 105 5.30 0.24 -3.08
N ALA A 106 4.04 0.61 -2.94
CA ALA A 106 3.36 0.48 -1.66
C ALA A 106 3.20 -1.00 -1.30
N PRO A 107 3.36 -1.38 -0.03
CA PRO A 107 2.97 -2.71 0.40
C PRO A 107 1.50 -2.98 0.05
N GLY A 108 1.16 -4.22 -0.25
CA GLY A 108 -0.17 -4.62 -0.73
C GLY A 108 -1.32 -4.43 0.26
N VAL A 109 -1.05 -4.00 1.50
CA VAL A 109 -2.04 -3.95 2.60
C VAL A 109 -3.30 -3.16 2.27
N ARG A 110 -3.18 -1.98 1.65
CA ARG A 110 -4.36 -1.19 1.23
C ARG A 110 -5.11 -1.87 0.08
N HIS A 111 -4.38 -2.45 -0.85
CA HIS A 111 -4.98 -3.16 -1.97
C HIS A 111 -5.73 -4.40 -1.49
N THR A 112 -5.14 -5.20 -0.59
CA THR A 112 -5.81 -6.37 0.00
C THR A 112 -7.12 -5.98 0.65
N ARG A 113 -7.12 -4.93 1.48
CA ARG A 113 -8.35 -4.46 2.12
C ARG A 113 -9.42 -3.99 1.13
N ILE A 114 -9.03 -3.28 0.06
CA ILE A 114 -9.96 -2.86 -1.00
C ILE A 114 -10.57 -4.09 -1.69
N VAL A 115 -9.76 -5.09 -2.01
CA VAL A 115 -10.22 -6.34 -2.64
C VAL A 115 -11.19 -7.08 -1.73
N GLU A 116 -10.88 -7.25 -0.45
CA GLU A 116 -11.77 -7.86 0.54
C GLU A 116 -13.15 -7.19 0.58
N LEU A 117 -13.17 -5.86 0.61
CA LEU A 117 -14.41 -5.09 0.66
C LEU A 117 -15.21 -5.20 -0.63
N ILE A 118 -14.55 -5.22 -1.78
CA ILE A 118 -15.21 -5.43 -3.08
C ILE A 118 -15.80 -6.85 -3.15
N GLU A 119 -15.04 -7.87 -2.77
CA GLU A 119 -15.47 -9.27 -2.83
C GLU A 119 -16.53 -9.62 -1.78
N ALA A 120 -16.55 -8.92 -0.64
CA ALA A 120 -17.57 -9.07 0.39
C ALA A 120 -18.94 -8.53 -0.04
N ASP A 121 -18.97 -7.54 -0.95
CA ASP A 121 -20.21 -7.02 -1.51
C ASP A 121 -20.69 -7.94 -2.64
N THR A 122 -21.58 -8.86 -2.33
CA THR A 122 -22.16 -9.83 -3.29
C THR A 122 -23.32 -9.28 -4.10
N GLY A 123 -23.66 -8.01 -3.89
CA GLY A 123 -24.72 -7.30 -4.61
C GLY A 123 -24.19 -6.50 -5.80
N ASP A 124 -25.07 -5.64 -6.33
CA ASP A 124 -24.66 -4.63 -7.30
C ASP A 124 -23.92 -3.50 -6.56
N HIS A 125 -22.70 -3.21 -6.96
CA HIS A 125 -21.93 -2.10 -6.43
C HIS A 125 -22.64 -0.77 -6.73
N THR A 126 -23.06 -0.08 -5.69
CA THR A 126 -23.74 1.21 -5.77
C THR A 126 -22.80 2.36 -5.40
N VAL A 127 -23.28 3.59 -5.54
CA VAL A 127 -22.55 4.77 -5.05
C VAL A 127 -22.32 4.66 -3.54
N GLU A 128 -23.33 4.19 -2.80
CA GLU A 128 -23.29 4.05 -1.34
C GLU A 128 -22.28 3.00 -0.91
N THR A 129 -22.23 1.83 -1.57
CA THR A 129 -21.23 0.79 -1.25
C THR A 129 -19.82 1.25 -1.57
N ASN A 130 -19.61 1.96 -2.69
CA ASN A 130 -18.32 2.55 -3.01
C ASN A 130 -17.92 3.66 -2.02
N GLN A 131 -18.86 4.47 -1.53
CA GLN A 131 -18.60 5.46 -0.47
C GLN A 131 -18.17 4.78 0.84
N ALA A 132 -18.80 3.65 1.18
CA ALA A 132 -18.41 2.87 2.37
C ALA A 132 -16.98 2.32 2.23
N ILE A 133 -16.62 1.77 1.06
CA ILE A 133 -15.24 1.32 0.78
C ILE A 133 -14.24 2.47 0.89
N GLN A 134 -14.58 3.66 0.36
CA GLN A 134 -13.70 4.84 0.45
C GLN A 134 -13.57 5.39 1.87
N GLY A 135 -14.57 5.20 2.71
CA GLY A 135 -14.59 5.64 4.10
C GLY A 135 -14.08 4.59 5.08
N ASP A 136 -13.66 3.41 4.61
CA ASP A 136 -13.12 2.37 5.49
C ASP A 136 -11.80 2.82 6.11
N ASP A 137 -11.75 2.78 7.43
CA ASP A 137 -10.61 3.20 8.25
C ASP A 137 -9.96 2.03 9.01
N HIS A 138 -10.28 0.81 8.61
CA HIS A 138 -9.76 -0.41 9.19
C HIS A 138 -8.29 -0.63 8.82
N ILE A 139 -7.47 -0.96 9.80
CA ILE A 139 -6.03 -1.22 9.63
C ILE A 139 -5.80 -2.72 9.46
N TRP A 140 -5.93 -3.21 8.25
CA TRP A 140 -5.71 -4.61 7.89
C TRP A 140 -4.38 -5.17 8.43
N LEU A 141 -3.31 -4.39 8.36
CA LEU A 141 -2.00 -4.80 8.87
C LEU A 141 -2.02 -5.07 10.38
N ALA A 142 -2.85 -4.32 11.14
CA ALA A 142 -3.00 -4.55 12.57
C ALA A 142 -3.77 -5.84 12.86
N GLU A 143 -4.81 -6.11 12.09
CA GLU A 143 -5.58 -7.35 12.20
C GLU A 143 -4.69 -8.58 12.02
N GLU A 144 -3.74 -8.53 11.08
CA GLU A 144 -2.81 -9.63 10.81
C GLU A 144 -1.70 -9.76 11.86
N LEU A 145 -1.15 -8.66 12.34
CA LEU A 145 0.06 -8.70 13.17
C LEU A 145 -0.20 -8.60 14.67
N LEU A 146 -1.21 -7.84 15.08
CA LEU A 146 -1.43 -7.55 16.50
C LEU A 146 -1.71 -8.80 17.35
N PRO A 147 -2.44 -9.82 16.88
CA PRO A 147 -2.64 -11.03 17.67
C PRO A 147 -1.33 -11.71 18.12
N GLU A 148 -0.36 -11.79 17.22
CA GLU A 148 0.95 -12.35 17.57
C GLU A 148 1.78 -11.40 18.44
N MET A 149 1.72 -10.11 18.20
CA MET A 149 2.37 -9.10 19.04
C MET A 149 1.84 -9.17 20.48
N LEU A 150 0.54 -9.27 20.67
CA LEU A 150 -0.06 -9.44 22.00
C LEU A 150 0.33 -10.76 22.65
N ASN A 151 0.38 -11.85 21.90
CA ASN A 151 0.85 -13.14 22.39
C ASN A 151 2.30 -13.06 22.93
N ILE A 152 3.18 -12.34 22.23
CA ILE A 152 4.57 -12.12 22.70
C ILE A 152 4.60 -11.28 23.97
N LEU A 153 3.78 -10.21 24.06
CA LEU A 153 3.68 -9.41 25.28
C LEU A 153 3.17 -10.23 26.46
N ASP A 154 2.20 -11.11 26.24
CA ASP A 154 1.65 -12.01 27.28
C ASP A 154 2.69 -13.00 27.80
N GLN A 155 3.49 -13.57 26.90
CA GLN A 155 4.57 -14.48 27.29
C GLN A 155 5.68 -13.81 28.14
N ASN A 156 5.76 -12.48 28.08
CA ASN A 156 6.74 -11.66 28.80
C ASN A 156 6.08 -10.70 29.81
N ALA A 157 4.88 -11.02 30.28
CA ALA A 157 4.08 -10.12 31.11
C ALA A 157 4.80 -9.65 32.38
N ASP A 158 5.59 -10.53 32.99
CA ASP A 158 6.35 -10.21 34.23
C ASP A 158 7.46 -9.17 34.00
N ASP A 159 7.89 -8.97 32.76
CA ASP A 159 8.94 -8.02 32.38
C ASP A 159 8.39 -6.67 31.87
N LEU A 160 7.06 -6.55 31.73
CA LEU A 160 6.43 -5.32 31.23
C LEU A 160 6.47 -4.23 32.29
N SER A 161 6.73 -2.99 31.86
CA SER A 161 6.46 -1.82 32.66
C SER A 161 4.97 -1.55 32.75
N SER A 162 4.54 -0.79 33.77
CA SER A 162 3.11 -0.42 33.90
C SER A 162 2.59 0.35 32.66
N GLY A 163 3.42 1.17 32.02
CA GLY A 163 3.05 1.83 30.76
C GLY A 163 2.88 0.87 29.59
N ALA A 164 3.67 -0.21 29.53
CA ALA A 164 3.53 -1.24 28.53
C ALA A 164 2.27 -2.13 28.76
N GLU A 165 1.93 -2.37 30.03
CA GLU A 165 0.66 -3.02 30.41
C GLU A 165 -0.55 -2.18 29.97
N ASP A 166 -0.52 -0.87 30.16
CA ASP A 166 -1.58 0.05 29.74
C ASP A 166 -1.75 0.04 28.21
N VAL A 167 -0.65 0.05 27.45
CA VAL A 167 -0.65 -0.05 25.97
C VAL A 167 -1.21 -1.39 25.53
N ARG A 168 -0.76 -2.49 26.15
CA ARG A 168 -1.28 -3.83 25.88
C ARG A 168 -2.79 -3.91 26.09
N ALA A 169 -3.28 -3.42 27.22
CA ALA A 169 -4.72 -3.41 27.55
C ALA A 169 -5.54 -2.55 26.56
N THR A 170 -4.97 -1.46 26.08
CA THR A 170 -5.60 -0.63 25.05
C THR A 170 -5.74 -1.42 23.73
N LEU A 171 -4.68 -2.09 23.30
CA LEU A 171 -4.64 -2.83 22.05
C LEU A 171 -5.52 -4.09 22.07
N GLU A 172 -5.67 -4.77 23.21
CA GLU A 172 -6.60 -5.92 23.36
C GLU A 172 -8.06 -5.59 23.10
N ASN A 173 -8.46 -4.35 23.33
CA ASN A 173 -9.85 -3.89 23.20
C ASN A 173 -10.07 -3.04 21.95
N TRP A 174 -9.06 -2.88 21.12
CA TRP A 174 -9.14 -2.07 19.91
C TRP A 174 -9.70 -2.89 18.73
N ASN A 175 -10.61 -2.29 17.95
CA ASN A 175 -11.26 -2.93 16.80
C ASN A 175 -10.51 -2.74 15.47
N TYR A 176 -9.23 -2.42 15.50
CA TYR A 176 -8.39 -2.15 14.32
C TYR A 176 -8.82 -0.95 13.48
N THR A 177 -9.64 -0.04 13.98
CA THR A 177 -10.07 1.15 13.26
C THR A 177 -9.23 2.37 13.61
N CYS A 178 -9.01 3.21 12.61
CA CYS A 178 -8.24 4.44 12.73
C CYS A 178 -9.10 5.64 12.33
N PRO A 179 -9.98 6.13 13.23
CA PRO A 179 -10.94 7.16 12.88
C PRO A 179 -10.30 8.39 12.28
N THR A 180 -10.70 8.74 11.06
CA THR A 180 -10.25 9.95 10.37
C THR A 180 -11.22 11.12 10.52
N GLY A 181 -12.39 10.87 11.10
CA GLY A 181 -13.48 11.82 11.29
C GLY A 181 -13.20 12.98 12.24
N LEU A 182 -11.95 13.09 12.70
CA LEU A 182 -11.43 14.27 13.42
C LEU A 182 -11.14 15.46 12.49
N GLN A 183 -11.41 15.30 11.21
CA GLN A 183 -11.30 16.38 10.23
C GLN A 183 -12.38 17.44 10.51
N GLY A 184 -11.94 18.64 10.88
CA GLY A 184 -12.80 19.73 11.24
C GLY A 184 -13.04 19.91 12.73
N ILE A 185 -12.48 19.01 13.55
CA ILE A 185 -12.39 19.21 14.99
C ILE A 185 -11.08 19.96 15.28
N ASP A 186 -11.21 21.13 15.87
CA ASP A 186 -10.06 21.82 16.43
C ASP A 186 -9.67 21.12 17.76
N PRO A 187 -8.51 20.44 17.84
CA PRO A 187 -8.13 19.71 19.05
C PRO A 187 -8.01 20.59 20.29
N GLU A 188 -7.87 21.91 20.11
CA GLU A 188 -7.76 22.87 21.22
C GLU A 188 -9.13 23.37 21.68
N SER A 189 -10.10 23.49 20.77
CA SER A 189 -11.42 24.06 21.06
C SER A 189 -12.56 23.05 21.05
N ASP A 190 -12.43 21.96 20.29
CA ASP A 190 -13.45 20.91 20.16
C ASP A 190 -12.86 19.53 20.56
N PRO A 191 -12.69 19.25 21.85
CA PRO A 191 -12.23 17.92 22.26
C PRO A 191 -13.20 16.85 21.78
N VAL A 192 -12.66 15.73 21.27
CA VAL A 192 -13.45 14.54 20.92
C VAL A 192 -14.25 14.13 22.14
N SER A 193 -15.57 14.31 22.09
CA SER A 193 -16.47 14.01 23.19
C SER A 193 -17.01 12.58 23.15
N ASP A 194 -16.82 11.89 22.01
CA ASP A 194 -17.22 10.50 21.82
C ASP A 194 -16.11 9.59 22.36
N ALA A 195 -16.43 8.87 23.43
CA ALA A 195 -15.47 8.00 24.12
C ALA A 195 -15.06 6.80 23.26
N ASP A 196 -15.94 6.30 22.39
CA ASP A 196 -15.66 5.17 21.54
C ASP A 196 -14.70 5.59 20.41
N VAL A 197 -14.93 6.74 19.78
CA VAL A 197 -14.00 7.31 18.78
C VAL A 197 -12.62 7.59 19.39
N LEU A 198 -12.58 8.09 20.63
CA LEU A 198 -11.33 8.34 21.34
C LEU A 198 -10.58 7.03 21.64
N ALA A 199 -11.30 5.98 22.04
CA ALA A 199 -10.70 4.67 22.31
C ALA A 199 -10.07 4.08 21.03
N GLU A 200 -10.80 4.11 19.91
CA GLU A 200 -10.27 3.64 18.61
C GLU A 200 -9.07 4.45 18.15
N ALA A 201 -9.11 5.78 18.23
CA ALA A 201 -7.98 6.64 17.87
C ALA A 201 -6.76 6.39 18.77
N THR A 202 -6.98 6.06 20.05
CA THR A 202 -5.90 5.72 20.99
C THR A 202 -5.29 4.37 20.63
N GLY A 203 -6.10 3.36 20.33
CA GLY A 203 -5.64 2.05 19.86
C GLY A 203 -4.83 2.14 18.56
N CYS A 204 -5.34 2.91 17.59
CA CYS A 204 -4.62 3.19 16.34
C CYS A 204 -3.24 3.81 16.60
N SER A 205 -3.18 4.83 17.44
CA SER A 205 -1.91 5.51 17.79
C SER A 205 -0.95 4.55 18.51
N ALA A 206 -1.46 3.77 19.45
CA ALA A 206 -0.67 2.79 20.20
C ALA A 206 -0.09 1.70 19.29
N PHE A 207 -0.90 1.17 18.37
CA PHE A 207 -0.44 0.19 17.40
C PHE A 207 0.69 0.73 16.52
N HIS A 208 0.53 1.92 15.94
CA HIS A 208 1.55 2.49 15.07
C HIS A 208 2.87 2.74 15.81
N VAL A 209 2.81 3.24 17.05
CA VAL A 209 4.02 3.41 17.87
C VAL A 209 4.68 2.08 18.15
N LEU A 210 3.92 1.06 18.56
CA LEU A 210 4.44 -0.28 18.83
C LEU A 210 5.06 -0.88 17.57
N PHE A 211 4.35 -0.85 16.45
CA PHE A 211 4.79 -1.43 15.19
C PHE A 211 6.08 -0.77 14.67
N TYR A 212 6.12 0.56 14.55
CA TYR A 212 7.31 1.25 14.05
C TYR A 212 8.51 1.15 15.00
N THR A 213 8.26 1.13 16.31
CA THR A 213 9.32 0.91 17.29
C THR A 213 9.90 -0.50 17.19
N THR A 214 9.04 -1.50 16.97
CA THR A 214 9.46 -2.88 16.74
C THR A 214 10.30 -3.00 15.48
N LEU A 215 9.86 -2.39 14.37
CA LEU A 215 10.63 -2.37 13.13
C LEU A 215 12.00 -1.71 13.32
N ALA A 216 12.03 -0.52 13.93
CA ALA A 216 13.29 0.19 14.19
C ALA A 216 14.25 -0.64 15.06
N ASN A 217 13.75 -1.23 16.15
CA ASN A 217 14.59 -2.04 17.03
C ASN A 217 15.05 -3.37 16.40
N THR A 218 14.33 -3.85 15.37
CA THR A 218 14.67 -5.11 14.70
C THR A 218 15.69 -4.93 13.58
N PHE A 219 15.59 -3.79 12.85
CA PHE A 219 16.32 -3.61 11.59
C PHE A 219 17.27 -2.39 11.58
N ASP A 220 17.34 -1.59 12.66
CA ASP A 220 18.12 -0.35 12.68
C ASP A 220 19.65 -0.58 12.60
N ASP A 221 20.10 -1.79 12.91
CA ASP A 221 21.49 -2.21 12.80
C ASP A 221 21.84 -2.83 11.43
N GLU A 222 20.86 -3.00 10.54
CA GLU A 222 21.04 -3.58 9.20
C GLU A 222 21.02 -2.51 8.08
N LEU A 223 20.73 -1.25 8.43
CA LEU A 223 20.71 -0.10 7.54
C LEU A 223 21.98 0.74 7.72
#